data_e0b886a4a11cae81face546e6e372e39
#
_entry.id   e0b886a4a11cae81face546e6e372e39
#
_cell.length_a   1.000
_cell.length_b   1.000
_cell.length_c   1.000
_cell.angle_alpha   90.00
_cell.angle_beta   90.00
_cell.angle_gamma   90.00
#
_symmetry.space_group_name_H-M   'P 1'
#
loop_
_entity.id
_entity.type
_entity.pdbx_description
1 polymer ?
#
loop_
_entity_poly.entity_id
_entity_poly.type
_entity_poly.pdbx_seq_one_letter_code
_entity_poly.pdbx_strand_id
1 'polypeptide(L)' 'MNIYGIYDMKEDEACLRVGTLEEIVRFLDLTARELGSALKKNSLVRKQYKVCYLYKEWGTDE' A
#
# COMPACT_ATOMS: atom_id res chain seq x y z
N MET A 1 -9.31 9.27 -5.82
CA MET A 1 -8.74 8.49 -4.73
C MET A 1 -7.29 8.14 -5.01
N ASN A 2 -6.51 7.96 -3.98
CA ASN A 2 -5.10 7.64 -4.15
C ASN A 2 -4.90 6.14 -4.30
N ILE A 3 -4.08 5.77 -5.26
CA ILE A 3 -3.80 4.37 -5.55
C ILE A 3 -2.37 4.03 -5.14
N TYR A 4 -2.25 2.94 -4.42
CA TYR A 4 -0.97 2.48 -3.90
C TYR A 4 -0.68 1.06 -4.40
N GLY A 5 0.58 0.68 -4.35
CA GLY A 5 0.98 -0.67 -4.70
C GLY A 5 1.72 -1.32 -3.56
N ILE A 6 1.57 -2.64 -3.44
CA ILE A 6 2.28 -3.42 -2.44
C ILE A 6 3.32 -4.26 -3.15
N TYR A 7 4.56 -4.18 -2.70
CA TYR A 7 5.65 -4.97 -3.26
C TYR A 7 6.26 -5.85 -2.19
N ASP A 8 6.52 -7.10 -2.54
CA ASP A 8 7.15 -8.04 -1.62
C ASP A 8 8.66 -7.96 -1.83
N MET A 9 9.35 -7.33 -0.89
CA MET A 9 10.77 -7.09 -1.03
C MET A 9 11.60 -8.36 -0.86
N LYS A 10 11.00 -9.42 -0.33
CA LYS A 10 11.67 -10.71 -0.20
C LYS A 10 11.48 -11.59 -1.43
N GLU A 11 10.54 -11.21 -2.30
CA GLU A 11 10.25 -11.94 -3.53
C GLU A 11 10.62 -11.10 -4.74
N ASP A 12 11.81 -10.53 -4.71
CA ASP A 12 12.36 -9.79 -5.84
C ASP A 12 11.46 -8.61 -6.25
N GLU A 13 10.91 -7.92 -5.24
CA GLU A 13 10.04 -6.76 -5.43
C GLU A 13 8.79 -7.06 -6.26
N ALA A 14 8.30 -8.29 -6.13
CA ALA A 14 7.08 -8.66 -6.85
C ALA A 14 5.90 -7.80 -6.40
N CYS A 15 5.15 -7.28 -7.38
CA CYS A 15 3.96 -6.49 -7.08
C CYS A 15 2.83 -7.43 -6.73
N LEU A 16 2.33 -7.35 -5.50
CA LEU A 16 1.30 -8.24 -5.02
C LEU A 16 -0.11 -7.71 -5.26
N ARG A 17 -0.27 -6.40 -5.12
CA ARG A 17 -1.59 -5.81 -5.26
C ARG A 17 -1.50 -4.32 -5.48
N VAL A 18 -2.48 -3.78 -6.19
CA VAL A 18 -2.60 -2.35 -6.43
C VAL A 18 -4.03 -1.96 -6.04
N GLY A 19 -4.16 -0.88 -5.30
CA GLY A 19 -5.49 -0.43 -4.89
C GLY A 19 -5.42 0.73 -3.92
N THR A 20 -6.56 1.03 -3.31
CA THR A 20 -6.63 2.11 -2.32
C THR A 20 -6.01 1.65 -1.00
N LEU A 21 -5.75 2.61 -0.10
CA LEU A 21 -5.23 2.27 1.22
C LEU A 21 -6.15 1.29 1.95
N GLU A 22 -7.44 1.47 1.79
CA GLU A 22 -8.41 0.59 2.42
C GLU A 22 -8.26 -0.85 1.95
N GLU A 23 -8.05 -1.02 0.66
CA GLU A 23 -7.85 -2.34 0.08
C GLU A 23 -6.54 -2.96 0.57
N ILE A 24 -5.51 -2.15 0.68
CA ILE A 24 -4.21 -2.62 1.15
C ILE A 24 -4.27 -3.04 2.62
N VAL A 25 -4.98 -2.25 3.43
CA VAL A 25 -5.16 -2.57 4.84
C VAL A 25 -5.83 -3.94 4.98
N ARG A 26 -6.84 -4.21 4.17
CA ARG A 26 -7.53 -5.49 4.20
C ARG A 26 -6.65 -6.63 3.72
N PHE A 27 -5.90 -6.36 2.66
CA PHE A 27 -5.05 -7.40 2.07
C PHE A 27 -3.96 -7.85 3.04
N LEU A 28 -3.34 -6.91 3.74
CA LEU A 28 -2.27 -7.22 4.67
C LEU A 28 -2.75 -7.45 6.11
N ASP A 29 -4.06 -7.30 6.33
CA ASP A 29 -4.65 -7.46 7.66
C ASP A 29 -3.99 -6.52 8.67
N LEU A 30 -3.89 -5.25 8.30
CA LEU A 30 -3.31 -4.22 9.13
C LEU A 30 -4.38 -3.27 9.65
N THR A 31 -3.99 -2.41 10.60
CA THR A 31 -4.83 -1.28 10.95
C THR A 31 -4.40 -0.11 10.07
N ALA A 32 -5.30 0.86 9.90
CA ALA A 32 -4.97 2.07 9.15
C ALA A 32 -3.81 2.81 9.81
N ARG A 33 -3.72 2.73 11.14
CA ARG A 33 -2.63 3.38 11.88
C ARG A 33 -1.29 2.76 11.55
N GLU A 34 -1.25 1.44 11.50
CA GLU A 34 0.00 0.73 11.18
C GLU A 34 0.48 1.09 9.77
N LEU A 35 -0.44 1.09 8.82
CA LEU A 35 -0.09 1.42 7.45
C LEU A 35 0.35 2.88 7.34
N GLY A 36 -0.38 3.79 7.97
CA GLY A 36 -0.04 5.20 7.95
C GLY A 36 1.34 5.45 8.55
N SER A 37 1.66 4.76 9.64
CA SER A 37 2.96 4.90 10.27
C SER A 37 4.08 4.42 9.36
N ALA A 38 3.88 3.29 8.69
CA ALA A 38 4.88 2.75 7.77
C ALA A 38 5.11 3.70 6.60
N LEU A 39 4.05 4.27 6.05
CA LEU A 39 4.17 5.22 4.96
C LEU A 39 4.91 6.48 5.39
N LYS A 40 4.58 6.99 6.57
CA LYS A 40 5.19 8.20 7.07
C LYS A 40 6.67 8.01 7.33
N LYS A 41 7.06 6.86 7.85
CA LYS A 41 8.46 6.56 8.15
C LYS A 41 9.19 5.96 6.96
N ASN A 42 8.49 5.72 5.87
CA ASN A 42 9.06 5.10 4.69
C ASN A 42 9.71 3.76 5.03
N SER A 43 9.05 2.99 5.89
CA SER A 43 9.56 1.70 6.33
C SER A 43 8.73 0.56 5.75
N LEU A 44 9.28 -0.64 5.81
CA LEU A 44 8.57 -1.81 5.31
C LEU A 44 7.52 -2.27 6.32
N VAL A 45 6.39 -2.71 5.81
CA VAL A 45 5.37 -3.32 6.63
C VAL A 45 5.80 -4.74 6.93
N ARG A 46 5.81 -5.10 8.20
CA ARG A 46 6.23 -6.45 8.64
C ARG A 46 7.61 -6.83 8.11
N LYS A 47 8.45 -5.82 7.89
CA LYS A 47 9.84 -6.00 7.43
C LYS A 47 9.93 -6.71 6.09
N GLN A 48 8.85 -6.71 5.33
CA GLN A 48 8.80 -7.42 4.06
C GLN A 48 8.10 -6.66 2.95
N TYR A 49 7.01 -5.98 3.27
CA TYR A 49 6.19 -5.37 2.24
C TYR A 49 6.41 -3.88 2.14
N LYS A 50 6.64 -3.42 0.92
CA LYS A 50 6.77 -1.99 0.67
C LYS A 50 5.49 -1.49 0.03
N VAL A 51 4.93 -0.43 0.60
CA VAL A 51 3.72 0.19 0.07
C VAL A 51 4.10 1.53 -0.51
N CYS A 52 3.82 1.73 -1.80
CA CYS A 52 4.18 2.95 -2.50
C CYS A 52 2.96 3.63 -3.09
N TYR A 53 2.96 4.95 -3.03
CA TYR A 53 1.97 5.72 -3.74
C TYR A 53 2.27 5.64 -5.24
N LEU A 54 1.27 5.31 -6.05
CA LEU A 54 1.44 5.17 -7.48
C LEU A 54 0.86 6.34 -8.25
N TYR A 55 -0.40 6.63 -8.04
CA TYR A 55 -1.05 7.72 -8.75
C TYR A 55 -2.39 8.04 -8.11
N LYS A 56 -2.97 9.17 -8.49
CA LYS A 56 -4.29 9.56 -8.02
C LYS A 56 -5.29 9.28 -9.12
N GLU A 57 -6.28 8.49 -8.80
CA GLU A 57 -7.34 8.18 -9.74
C GLU A 57 -8.48 9.16 -9.53
N TRP A 58 -8.87 9.86 -10.60
CA TRP A 58 -9.92 10.83 -10.52
C TRP A 58 -11.27 10.15 -10.66
N GLY A 59 -12.21 10.57 -9.84
CA GLY A 59 -13.54 10.03 -9.92
C GLY A 59 -14.18 10.47 -11.22
N THR A 60 -15.02 9.63 -11.73
CA THR A 60 -15.71 9.92 -12.96
C THR A 60 -17.15 10.18 -12.77
N ASP A 61 -17.51 10.25 -11.58
CA ASP A 61 -18.79 10.47 -11.28
C ASP A 61 -19.23 11.61 -10.99
N GLU A 62 -18.97 11.61 -11.32
CA GLU A 62 -19.07 12.39 -11.14
C GLU A 62 -19.33 12.78 -11.56
#